data_7fc72c40a3e381a01363183d4bee8177
#
_entry.id   7fc72c40a3e381a01363183d4bee8177
#
_cell.length_a   1.000
_cell.length_b   1.000
_cell.length_c   1.000
_cell.angle_alpha   90.00
_cell.angle_beta   90.00
_cell.angle_gamma   90.00
#
_symmetry.space_group_name_H-M   'P 1'
#
loop_
_entity.id
_entity.type
_entity.pdbx_description
1 polymer ?
#
loop_
_entity_poly.entity_id
_entity_poly.type
_entity_poly.pdbx_seq_one_letter_code
_entity_poly.pdbx_strand_id
1 'polypeptide(L)'
;AGFSVNGFLGAVLFVTLIAVFVLVLSCLLGYGVARLSLKLKNKSFMTVIFALFFIAIYYFAYFKAGSFIGEIVANIALYGEDLHAAAPLVFGIGRAFEGDLSSLLLVTLAVAALFALTWYILSRSFLKIATATGKTDRKVYRETRAKRKSAFSAMLGKEFGRFTGSANYMLNCGLGTLLLPISGVLLLLRGGVIAGTLESVFETDGAMPVLLTAAVCLVCSMNDMAVPSVSLEGKTLWISRSLPVDAWTALRAKCGVQLLLTAPG
;
A
#
# COMPACT_ATOMS: atom_id res chain seq x y z
N ALA A 1 -15.17 -38.00 -2.34
CA ALA A 1 -14.34 -37.65 -1.19
C ALA A 1 -15.27 -37.44 0.01
N GLY A 2 -15.23 -38.37 0.99
CA GLY A 2 -16.07 -38.31 2.20
C GLY A 2 -15.58 -37.15 3.11
N PHE A 3 -16.51 -36.43 3.70
CA PHE A 3 -16.24 -35.38 4.66
C PHE A 3 -15.63 -36.02 5.93
N SER A 4 -14.32 -35.83 6.14
CA SER A 4 -13.64 -36.32 7.34
C SER A 4 -13.58 -35.17 8.36
N VAL A 5 -14.03 -35.42 9.59
CA VAL A 5 -13.96 -34.44 10.69
C VAL A 5 -12.52 -34.00 10.93
N ASN A 6 -11.56 -34.91 10.81
CA ASN A 6 -10.15 -34.61 10.96
C ASN A 6 -9.62 -33.69 9.84
N GLY A 7 -10.09 -33.88 8.60
CA GLY A 7 -9.73 -33.01 7.48
C GLY A 7 -10.31 -31.59 7.66
N PHE A 8 -11.54 -31.47 8.20
CA PHE A 8 -12.14 -30.17 8.49
C PHE A 8 -11.36 -29.41 9.60
N LEU A 9 -11.03 -30.10 10.68
CA LEU A 9 -10.24 -29.53 11.76
C LEU A 9 -8.84 -29.12 11.28
N GLY A 10 -8.21 -29.95 10.46
CA GLY A 10 -6.92 -29.64 9.82
C GLY A 10 -6.99 -28.39 8.95
N ALA A 11 -8.02 -28.26 8.12
CA ALA A 11 -8.21 -27.09 7.27
C ALA A 11 -8.42 -25.80 8.07
N VAL A 12 -9.24 -25.81 9.13
CA VAL A 12 -9.48 -24.67 10.01
C VAL A 12 -8.18 -24.25 10.71
N LEU A 13 -7.42 -25.22 11.20
CA LEU A 13 -6.14 -24.97 11.87
C LEU A 13 -5.12 -24.39 10.87
N PHE A 14 -5.08 -24.91 9.66
CA PHE A 14 -4.21 -24.44 8.60
C PHE A 14 -4.52 -22.99 8.19
N VAL A 15 -5.80 -22.63 8.03
CA VAL A 15 -6.23 -21.24 7.75
C VAL A 15 -5.79 -20.30 8.88
N THR A 16 -5.93 -20.77 10.14
CA THR A 16 -5.48 -20.00 11.31
C THR A 16 -3.95 -19.79 11.28
N LEU A 17 -3.18 -20.81 10.93
CA LEU A 17 -1.72 -20.70 10.79
C LEU A 17 -1.31 -19.73 9.69
N ILE A 18 -2.00 -19.74 8.55
CA ILE A 18 -1.78 -18.75 7.48
C ILE A 18 -2.04 -17.34 8.01
N ALA A 19 -3.15 -17.13 8.72
CA ALA A 19 -3.46 -15.82 9.28
C ALA A 19 -2.39 -15.33 10.26
N VAL A 20 -1.89 -16.21 11.12
CA VAL A 20 -0.78 -15.91 12.05
C VAL A 20 0.51 -15.62 11.30
N PHE A 21 0.82 -16.37 10.26
CA PHE A 21 2.00 -16.14 9.41
C PHE A 21 1.95 -14.78 8.72
N VAL A 22 0.80 -14.42 8.15
CA VAL A 22 0.59 -13.10 7.52
C VAL A 22 0.72 -11.97 8.55
N LEU A 23 0.19 -12.16 9.77
CA LEU A 23 0.33 -11.21 10.87
C LEU A 23 1.82 -11.00 11.20
N VAL A 24 2.58 -12.08 11.36
CA VAL A 24 4.03 -12.05 11.66
C VAL A 24 4.78 -11.30 10.57
N LEU A 25 4.50 -11.61 9.31
CA LEU A 25 5.13 -10.96 8.17
C LEU A 25 4.82 -9.46 8.13
N SER A 26 3.56 -9.09 8.36
CA SER A 26 3.11 -7.70 8.44
C SER A 26 3.79 -6.93 9.57
N CYS A 27 3.94 -7.56 10.74
CA CYS A 27 4.65 -6.98 11.88
C CYS A 27 6.14 -6.76 11.58
N LEU A 28 6.82 -7.73 10.96
CA LEU A 28 8.23 -7.60 10.58
C LEU A 28 8.44 -6.50 9.54
N LEU A 29 7.60 -6.44 8.51
CA LEU A 29 7.64 -5.40 7.49
C LEU A 29 7.37 -4.03 8.10
N GLY A 30 6.34 -3.90 8.94
CA GLY A 30 6.02 -2.68 9.67
C GLY A 30 7.17 -2.21 10.57
N TYR A 31 7.81 -3.13 11.27
CA TYR A 31 9.01 -2.85 12.06
C TYR A 31 10.17 -2.34 11.20
N GLY A 32 10.43 -2.99 10.07
CA GLY A 32 11.46 -2.58 9.11
C GLY A 32 11.25 -1.16 8.60
N VAL A 33 10.02 -0.86 8.15
CA VAL A 33 9.62 0.47 7.68
C VAL A 33 9.73 1.51 8.79
N ALA A 34 9.26 1.21 10.01
CA ALA A 34 9.34 2.11 11.15
C ALA A 34 10.80 2.45 11.50
N ARG A 35 11.67 1.44 11.55
CA ARG A 35 13.10 1.63 11.84
C ARG A 35 13.83 2.43 10.76
N LEU A 36 13.48 2.20 9.49
CA LEU A 36 14.04 2.93 8.36
C LEU A 36 13.57 4.39 8.36
N SER A 37 12.29 4.62 8.65
CA SER A 37 11.69 5.95 8.74
C SER A 37 12.36 6.85 9.80
N LEU A 38 12.88 6.28 10.90
CA LEU A 38 13.61 7.04 11.92
C LEU A 38 14.93 7.64 11.41
N LYS A 39 15.52 7.06 10.36
CA LYS A 39 16.80 7.50 9.79
C LYS A 39 16.64 8.56 8.71
N LEU A 40 15.42 8.79 8.22
CA LEU A 40 15.16 9.62 7.05
C LEU A 40 14.80 11.06 7.42
N LYS A 41 15.35 12.00 6.68
CA LYS A 41 15.16 13.44 6.89
C LYS A 41 13.74 13.91 6.51
N ASN A 42 13.21 13.42 5.40
CA ASN A 42 11.86 13.72 4.89
C ASN A 42 10.96 12.48 5.05
N LYS A 43 10.50 12.25 6.27
CA LYS A 43 9.76 11.03 6.64
C LYS A 43 8.54 10.76 5.75
N SER A 44 7.70 11.78 5.51
CA SER A 44 6.46 11.60 4.77
C SER A 44 6.68 11.21 3.32
N PHE A 45 7.54 11.92 2.61
CA PHE A 45 7.84 11.64 1.20
C PHE A 45 8.52 10.28 0.99
N MET A 46 9.49 9.95 1.85
CA MET A 46 10.15 8.65 1.79
C MET A 46 9.22 7.50 2.13
N THR A 47 8.29 7.68 3.06
CA THR A 47 7.26 6.68 3.35
C THR A 47 6.38 6.41 2.14
N VAL A 48 6.01 7.43 1.38
CA VAL A 48 5.24 7.28 0.13
C VAL A 48 6.04 6.50 -0.91
N ILE A 49 7.31 6.86 -1.13
CA ILE A 49 8.18 6.14 -2.08
C ILE A 49 8.30 4.67 -1.70
N PHE A 50 8.53 4.36 -0.42
CA PHE A 50 8.60 2.97 0.03
C PHE A 50 7.27 2.24 -0.14
N ALA A 51 6.15 2.87 0.17
CA ALA A 51 4.84 2.26 -0.03
C ALA A 51 4.59 1.93 -1.50
N LEU A 52 4.88 2.86 -2.42
CA LEU A 52 4.76 2.63 -3.85
C LEU A 52 5.71 1.54 -4.35
N PHE A 53 6.93 1.49 -3.85
CA PHE A 53 7.90 0.44 -4.16
C PHE A 53 7.42 -0.93 -3.69
N PHE A 54 6.88 -1.04 -2.47
CA PHE A 54 6.28 -2.29 -1.99
C PHE A 54 5.06 -2.72 -2.80
N ILE A 55 4.20 -1.77 -3.19
CA ILE A 55 3.06 -2.04 -4.07
C ILE A 55 3.55 -2.57 -5.42
N ALA A 56 4.57 -1.95 -6.01
CA ALA A 56 5.14 -2.39 -7.28
C ALA A 56 5.75 -3.81 -7.18
N ILE A 57 6.51 -4.10 -6.11
CA ILE A 57 7.04 -5.44 -5.85
C ILE A 57 5.90 -6.45 -5.67
N TYR A 58 4.86 -6.09 -4.90
CA TYR A 58 3.72 -6.96 -4.69
C TYR A 58 3.05 -7.36 -6.02
N TYR A 59 2.74 -6.39 -6.87
CA TYR A 59 2.13 -6.68 -8.17
C TYR A 59 3.07 -7.45 -9.10
N PHE A 60 4.37 -7.12 -9.11
CA PHE A 60 5.36 -7.87 -9.87
C PHE A 60 5.41 -9.34 -9.43
N ALA A 61 5.47 -9.58 -8.12
CA ALA A 61 5.45 -10.93 -7.56
C ALA A 61 4.13 -11.65 -7.85
N TYR A 62 2.99 -10.95 -7.74
CA TYR A 62 1.67 -11.49 -8.05
C TYR A 62 1.56 -11.98 -9.49
N PHE A 63 1.97 -11.16 -10.47
CA PHE A 63 1.94 -11.55 -11.88
C PHE A 63 2.92 -12.70 -12.19
N LYS A 64 4.11 -12.67 -11.58
CA LYS A 64 5.08 -13.78 -11.72
C LYS A 64 4.59 -15.06 -11.05
N ALA A 65 3.98 -14.97 -9.88
CA ALA A 65 3.42 -16.12 -9.19
C ALA A 65 2.29 -16.77 -10.00
N GLY A 66 1.44 -15.99 -10.66
CA GLY A 66 0.36 -16.50 -11.52
C GLY A 66 0.90 -17.35 -12.68
N SER A 67 1.93 -16.88 -13.38
CA SER A 67 2.55 -17.64 -14.46
C SER A 67 3.28 -18.90 -13.96
N PHE A 68 3.95 -18.79 -12.81
CA PHE A 68 4.66 -19.91 -12.19
C PHE A 68 3.70 -21.01 -11.69
N ILE A 69 2.60 -20.61 -11.05
CA ILE A 69 1.56 -21.56 -10.62
C ILE A 69 0.92 -22.24 -11.83
N GLY A 70 0.64 -21.51 -12.91
CA GLY A 70 0.13 -22.08 -14.15
C GLY A 70 1.06 -23.13 -14.74
N GLU A 71 2.35 -22.89 -14.75
CA GLU A 71 3.37 -23.83 -15.21
C GLU A 71 3.47 -25.09 -14.32
N ILE A 72 3.45 -24.91 -13.00
CA ILE A 72 3.42 -26.04 -12.04
C ILE A 72 2.17 -26.88 -12.25
N VAL A 73 0.98 -26.26 -12.34
CA VAL A 73 -0.28 -27.00 -12.52
C VAL A 73 -0.29 -27.77 -13.84
N ALA A 74 0.22 -27.18 -14.91
CA ALA A 74 0.30 -27.85 -16.22
C ALA A 74 1.25 -29.08 -16.21
N ASN A 75 2.27 -29.05 -15.37
CA ASN A 75 3.29 -30.08 -15.31
C ASN A 75 3.34 -30.83 -13.96
N ILE A 76 2.24 -30.85 -13.22
CA ILE A 76 2.18 -31.37 -11.84
C ILE A 76 2.65 -32.83 -11.73
N ALA A 77 2.42 -33.65 -12.78
CA ALA A 77 2.85 -35.03 -12.81
C ALA A 77 4.37 -35.17 -12.95
N LEU A 78 5.04 -34.22 -13.59
CA LEU A 78 6.49 -34.20 -13.78
C LEU A 78 7.23 -33.64 -12.56
N TYR A 79 6.63 -32.63 -11.90
CA TYR A 79 7.25 -31.97 -10.76
C TYR A 79 6.98 -32.63 -9.40
N GLY A 80 6.06 -33.62 -9.33
CA GLY A 80 5.63 -34.20 -8.05
C GLY A 80 6.80 -34.90 -7.30
N GLU A 81 7.65 -35.63 -7.99
CA GLU A 81 8.82 -36.28 -7.38
C GLU A 81 9.98 -35.30 -7.15
N ASP A 82 10.22 -34.38 -8.09
CA ASP A 82 11.26 -33.35 -7.99
C ASP A 82 10.95 -32.31 -6.90
N LEU A 83 9.68 -31.97 -6.71
CA LEU A 83 9.26 -31.02 -5.66
C LEU A 83 9.49 -31.56 -4.24
N HIS A 84 9.33 -32.89 -4.06
CA HIS A 84 9.61 -33.55 -2.79
C HIS A 84 11.10 -33.45 -2.44
N ALA A 85 11.96 -33.57 -3.42
CA ALA A 85 13.43 -33.50 -3.22
C ALA A 85 13.93 -32.06 -3.12
N ALA A 86 13.40 -31.14 -3.94
CA ALA A 86 13.88 -29.76 -4.04
C ALA A 86 13.25 -28.82 -3.01
N ALA A 87 12.00 -29.05 -2.59
CA ALA A 87 11.28 -28.16 -1.68
C ALA A 87 10.47 -28.93 -0.62
N PRO A 88 11.11 -29.67 0.30
CA PRO A 88 10.43 -30.49 1.30
C PRO A 88 9.49 -29.70 2.19
N LEU A 89 9.76 -28.39 2.42
CA LEU A 89 8.89 -27.50 3.17
C LEU A 89 7.55 -27.27 2.46
N VAL A 90 7.56 -27.03 1.14
CA VAL A 90 6.33 -26.80 0.35
C VAL A 90 5.49 -28.07 0.31
N PHE A 91 6.14 -29.21 0.13
CA PHE A 91 5.48 -30.51 0.18
C PHE A 91 4.89 -30.81 1.56
N GLY A 92 5.61 -30.49 2.65
CA GLY A 92 5.13 -30.60 4.02
C GLY A 92 3.90 -29.72 4.29
N ILE A 93 3.84 -28.50 3.72
CA ILE A 93 2.67 -27.63 3.79
C ILE A 93 1.47 -28.27 3.09
N GLY A 94 1.66 -28.88 1.91
CA GLY A 94 0.60 -29.60 1.19
C GLY A 94 0.05 -30.79 2.01
N ARG A 95 0.91 -31.62 2.58
CA ARG A 95 0.51 -32.72 3.46
C ARG A 95 -0.19 -32.28 4.71
N ALA A 96 0.23 -31.14 5.31
CA ALA A 96 -0.45 -30.56 6.46
C ALA A 96 -1.89 -30.15 6.11
N PHE A 97 -2.12 -29.64 4.89
CA PHE A 97 -3.45 -29.31 4.39
C PHE A 97 -4.32 -30.56 4.21
N GLU A 98 -3.75 -31.70 3.79
CA GLU A 98 -4.43 -32.99 3.68
C GLU A 98 -4.76 -33.63 5.05
N GLY A 99 -4.28 -33.06 6.14
CA GLY A 99 -4.55 -33.53 7.51
C GLY A 99 -3.50 -34.48 8.07
N ASP A 100 -2.30 -34.56 7.46
CA ASP A 100 -1.17 -35.30 8.03
C ASP A 100 -0.68 -34.64 9.32
N LEU A 101 -0.88 -35.34 10.43
CA LEU A 101 -0.63 -34.80 11.77
C LEU A 101 0.83 -34.41 12.00
N SER A 102 1.77 -35.14 11.41
CA SER A 102 3.21 -34.89 11.55
C SER A 102 3.61 -33.60 10.82
N SER A 103 3.15 -33.43 9.60
CA SER A 103 3.38 -32.20 8.79
C SER A 103 2.70 -30.99 9.39
N LEU A 104 1.46 -31.15 9.91
CA LEU A 104 0.72 -30.09 10.58
C LEU A 104 1.45 -29.61 11.86
N LEU A 105 1.99 -30.54 12.64
CA LEU A 105 2.75 -30.24 13.85
C LEU A 105 4.05 -29.48 13.51
N LEU A 106 4.73 -29.88 12.46
CA LEU A 106 5.96 -29.23 12.00
C LEU A 106 5.70 -27.79 11.50
N VAL A 107 4.65 -27.58 10.69
CA VAL A 107 4.24 -26.24 10.23
C VAL A 107 3.82 -25.37 11.41
N THR A 108 3.07 -25.92 12.37
CA THR A 108 2.65 -25.20 13.58
C THR A 108 3.84 -24.76 14.40
N LEU A 109 4.83 -25.65 14.62
CA LEU A 109 6.07 -25.33 15.32
C LEU A 109 6.88 -24.24 14.61
N ALA A 110 6.98 -24.31 13.29
CA ALA A 110 7.69 -23.30 12.49
C ALA A 110 7.03 -21.92 12.59
N VAL A 111 5.69 -21.86 12.47
CA VAL A 111 4.93 -20.60 12.60
C VAL A 111 5.02 -20.05 14.04
N ALA A 112 4.92 -20.92 15.06
CA ALA A 112 5.06 -20.53 16.45
C ALA A 112 6.47 -20.00 16.76
N ALA A 113 7.51 -20.60 16.21
CA ALA A 113 8.89 -20.12 16.36
C ALA A 113 9.08 -18.75 15.70
N LEU A 114 8.55 -18.55 14.50
CA LEU A 114 8.55 -17.24 13.81
C LEU A 114 7.78 -16.18 14.60
N PHE A 115 6.63 -16.55 15.14
CA PHE A 115 5.84 -15.66 16.00
C PHE A 115 6.62 -15.27 17.27
N ALA A 116 7.20 -16.24 17.96
CA ALA A 116 8.00 -15.99 19.17
C ALA A 116 9.21 -15.11 18.89
N LEU A 117 9.93 -15.35 17.78
CA LEU A 117 11.04 -14.53 17.34
C LEU A 117 10.60 -13.09 17.05
N THR A 118 9.50 -12.93 16.33
CA THR A 118 8.94 -11.61 16.00
C THR A 118 8.51 -10.88 17.27
N TRP A 119 7.82 -11.57 18.17
CA TRP A 119 7.44 -11.04 19.47
C TRP A 119 8.67 -10.57 20.27
N TYR A 120 9.73 -11.36 20.31
CA TYR A 120 10.98 -11.01 21.00
C TYR A 120 11.63 -9.75 20.40
N ILE A 121 11.71 -9.67 19.06
CA ILE A 121 12.28 -8.52 18.37
C ILE A 121 11.44 -7.26 18.64
N LEU A 122 10.11 -7.35 18.51
CA LEU A 122 9.22 -6.22 18.71
C LEU A 122 9.22 -5.77 20.18
N SER A 123 9.11 -6.69 21.14
CA SER A 123 9.06 -6.33 22.56
C SER A 123 10.29 -5.56 23.01
N ARG A 124 11.47 -5.95 22.53
CA ARG A 124 12.73 -5.23 22.85
C ARG A 124 12.90 -3.90 22.13
N SER A 125 12.29 -3.76 20.97
CA SER A 125 12.50 -2.60 20.11
C SER A 125 11.34 -1.60 20.16
N PHE A 126 10.17 -2.01 20.63
CA PHE A 126 8.96 -1.23 20.63
C PHE A 126 9.13 0.14 21.32
N LEU A 127 9.63 0.14 22.55
CA LEU A 127 9.84 1.39 23.28
C LEU A 127 10.83 2.33 22.57
N LYS A 128 11.90 1.77 22.00
CA LYS A 128 12.89 2.58 21.25
C LYS A 128 12.28 3.22 20.00
N ILE A 129 11.33 2.55 19.34
CA ILE A 129 10.67 3.07 18.15
C ILE A 129 9.54 4.01 18.53
N ALA A 130 8.70 3.65 19.49
CA ALA A 130 7.55 4.42 19.94
C ALA A 130 7.96 5.75 20.60
N THR A 131 9.07 5.75 21.36
CA THR A 131 9.60 6.95 22.04
C THR A 131 10.67 7.69 21.22
N ALA A 132 11.16 7.11 20.13
CA ALA A 132 12.09 7.79 19.25
C ALA A 132 11.39 8.96 18.57
N THR A 133 11.47 10.11 19.21
CA THR A 133 11.32 11.39 18.50
C THR A 133 12.39 11.39 17.42
N GLY A 134 11.95 11.23 16.16
CA GLY A 134 12.89 11.23 15.04
C GLY A 134 13.79 12.44 15.16
N LYS A 135 15.05 12.30 14.75
CA LYS A 135 16.02 13.39 14.75
C LYS A 135 15.38 14.63 14.11
N THR A 136 14.81 15.46 14.93
CA THR A 136 14.44 16.81 14.54
C THR A 136 15.77 17.51 14.45
N ASP A 137 16.27 17.70 13.23
CA ASP A 137 17.41 18.60 13.03
C ASP A 137 17.07 19.86 13.81
N ARG A 138 17.88 20.18 14.80
CA ARG A 138 17.75 21.43 15.56
C ARG A 138 17.91 22.54 14.52
N LYS A 139 16.76 22.99 13.99
CA LYS A 139 16.75 24.10 13.04
C LYS A 139 17.32 25.29 13.76
N VAL A 140 18.58 25.59 13.48
CA VAL A 140 19.17 26.86 13.90
C VAL A 140 18.30 27.95 13.26
N TYR A 141 17.65 28.73 14.07
CA TYR A 141 16.87 29.87 13.61
C TYR A 141 17.82 30.76 12.78
N ARG A 142 17.58 30.82 11.47
CA ARG A 142 18.22 31.80 10.60
C ARG A 142 17.17 32.86 10.31
N GLU A 143 17.45 34.04 10.71
CA GLU A 143 16.63 35.20 10.38
C GLU A 143 16.57 35.35 8.85
N THR A 144 15.48 34.94 8.27
CA THR A 144 15.21 35.09 6.84
C THR A 144 14.23 36.23 6.67
N ARG A 145 14.57 37.22 5.86
CA ARG A 145 13.64 38.29 5.48
C ARG A 145 12.36 37.66 4.90
N ALA A 146 11.24 37.82 5.58
CA ALA A 146 9.97 37.34 5.13
C ALA A 146 9.59 38.02 3.80
N LYS A 147 9.55 37.26 2.72
CA LYS A 147 9.01 37.78 1.45
C LYS A 147 7.50 37.94 1.60
N ARG A 148 6.99 39.12 1.32
CA ARG A 148 5.55 39.40 1.29
C ARG A 148 4.88 38.52 0.23
N LYS A 149 3.99 37.64 0.62
CA LYS A 149 3.18 36.79 -0.26
C LYS A 149 1.74 37.28 -0.23
N SER A 150 1.00 37.09 -1.33
CA SER A 150 -0.44 37.30 -1.30
C SER A 150 -1.10 36.34 -0.31
N ALA A 151 -2.24 36.71 0.25
CA ALA A 151 -3.00 35.86 1.17
C ALA A 151 -3.29 34.47 0.55
N PHE A 152 -3.72 34.44 -0.70
CA PHE A 152 -3.95 33.18 -1.44
C PHE A 152 -2.67 32.33 -1.54
N SER A 153 -1.54 32.92 -1.96
CA SER A 153 -0.29 32.17 -2.11
C SER A 153 0.26 31.64 -0.77
N ALA A 154 0.04 32.39 0.31
CA ALA A 154 0.42 31.94 1.65
C ALA A 154 -0.45 30.77 2.12
N MET A 155 -1.77 30.84 1.92
CA MET A 155 -2.69 29.77 2.24
C MET A 155 -2.47 28.53 1.37
N LEU A 156 -2.24 28.71 0.07
CA LEU A 156 -1.90 27.61 -0.85
C LEU A 156 -0.62 26.88 -0.40
N GLY A 157 0.42 27.65 -0.05
CA GLY A 157 1.67 27.07 0.47
C GLY A 157 1.49 26.30 1.78
N LYS A 158 0.60 26.78 2.67
CA LYS A 158 0.22 26.11 3.91
C LYS A 158 -0.47 24.76 3.62
N GLU A 159 -1.46 24.75 2.73
CA GLU A 159 -2.20 23.53 2.38
C GLU A 159 -1.30 22.53 1.65
N PHE A 160 -0.46 22.98 0.72
CA PHE A 160 0.53 22.14 0.06
C PHE A 160 1.54 21.53 1.06
N GLY A 161 2.01 22.33 2.02
CA GLY A 161 2.88 21.83 3.10
C GLY A 161 2.19 20.80 3.99
N ARG A 162 0.88 20.93 4.23
CA ARG A 162 0.08 19.93 4.95
C ARG A 162 -0.03 18.64 4.16
N PHE A 163 -0.32 18.72 2.86
CA PHE A 163 -0.40 17.57 1.97
C PHE A 163 0.92 16.80 1.95
N THR A 164 2.02 17.47 1.64
CA THR A 164 3.35 16.84 1.57
C THR A 164 3.93 16.43 2.93
N GLY A 165 3.41 16.99 4.02
CA GLY A 165 3.80 16.67 5.39
C GLY A 165 3.18 15.38 5.94
N SER A 166 2.16 14.82 5.28
CA SER A 166 1.44 13.62 5.72
C SER A 166 1.48 12.53 4.66
N ALA A 167 2.23 11.45 4.93
CA ALA A 167 2.30 10.29 4.04
C ALA A 167 0.93 9.66 3.79
N ASN A 168 0.12 9.54 4.85
CA ASN A 168 -1.22 8.98 4.76
C ASN A 168 -2.14 9.83 3.86
N TYR A 169 -2.04 11.15 3.97
CA TYR A 169 -2.80 12.05 3.13
C TYR A 169 -2.37 11.97 1.66
N MET A 170 -1.05 11.92 1.40
CA MET A 170 -0.52 11.74 0.04
C MET A 170 -0.96 10.41 -0.58
N LEU A 171 -0.89 9.30 0.17
CA LEU A 171 -1.24 7.97 -0.36
C LEU A 171 -2.74 7.79 -0.58
N ASN A 172 -3.58 8.28 0.34
CA ASN A 172 -5.02 8.04 0.22
C ASN A 172 -5.72 9.01 -0.74
N CYS A 173 -5.25 10.25 -0.82
CA CYS A 173 -5.95 11.30 -1.58
C CYS A 173 -5.18 11.81 -2.80
N GLY A 174 -3.90 11.47 -2.91
CA GLY A 174 -3.03 11.93 -3.99
C GLY A 174 -2.55 10.83 -4.93
N LEU A 175 -2.92 9.58 -4.69
CA LEU A 175 -2.44 8.45 -5.51
C LEU A 175 -2.88 8.59 -6.97
N GLY A 176 -4.07 9.08 -7.22
CA GLY A 176 -4.59 9.30 -8.56
C GLY A 176 -3.76 10.29 -9.39
N THR A 177 -3.07 11.27 -8.76
CA THR A 177 -2.18 12.18 -9.50
C THR A 177 -0.98 11.48 -10.15
N LEU A 178 -0.59 10.31 -9.61
CA LEU A 178 0.44 9.46 -10.20
C LEU A 178 -0.16 8.44 -11.16
N LEU A 179 -1.31 7.88 -10.84
CA LEU A 179 -1.94 6.84 -11.64
C LEU A 179 -2.53 7.38 -12.95
N LEU A 180 -3.07 8.61 -12.96
CA LEU A 180 -3.62 9.22 -14.18
C LEU A 180 -2.60 9.29 -15.31
N PRO A 181 -1.44 9.95 -15.17
CA PRO A 181 -0.46 10.00 -16.25
C PRO A 181 0.11 8.62 -16.60
N ILE A 182 0.30 7.74 -15.61
CA ILE A 182 0.78 6.37 -15.86
C ILE A 182 -0.24 5.59 -16.66
N SER A 183 -1.53 5.65 -16.32
CA SER A 183 -2.59 4.97 -17.05
C SER A 183 -2.77 5.56 -18.46
N GLY A 184 -2.65 6.88 -18.61
CA GLY A 184 -2.67 7.55 -19.90
C GLY A 184 -1.54 7.07 -20.82
N VAL A 185 -0.31 7.03 -20.33
CA VAL A 185 0.84 6.52 -21.08
C VAL A 185 0.67 5.02 -21.41
N LEU A 186 0.19 4.22 -20.46
CA LEU A 186 -0.09 2.79 -20.71
C LEU A 186 -1.15 2.58 -21.80
N LEU A 187 -2.23 3.36 -21.78
CA LEU A 187 -3.26 3.31 -22.82
C LEU A 187 -2.72 3.74 -24.19
N LEU A 188 -1.85 4.75 -24.24
CA LEU A 188 -1.22 5.16 -25.50
C LEU A 188 -0.26 4.09 -26.05
N LEU A 189 0.51 3.42 -25.18
CA LEU A 189 1.50 2.43 -25.62
C LEU A 189 0.92 1.03 -25.86
N ARG A 190 -0.10 0.64 -25.11
CA ARG A 190 -0.63 -0.73 -25.06
C ARG A 190 -2.15 -0.80 -25.23
N GLY A 191 -2.80 0.29 -25.61
CA GLY A 191 -4.25 0.39 -25.73
C GLY A 191 -4.87 -0.71 -26.60
N GLY A 192 -4.28 -1.04 -27.74
CA GLY A 192 -4.75 -2.12 -28.60
C GLY A 192 -4.70 -3.51 -27.93
N VAL A 193 -3.65 -3.80 -27.14
CA VAL A 193 -3.54 -5.05 -26.40
C VAL A 193 -4.56 -5.10 -25.27
N ILE A 194 -4.73 -4.00 -24.56
CA ILE A 194 -5.71 -3.88 -23.45
C ILE A 194 -7.12 -4.04 -24.02
N ALA A 195 -7.40 -3.40 -25.15
CA ALA A 195 -8.68 -3.51 -25.85
C ALA A 195 -8.99 -4.97 -26.24
N GLY A 196 -8.07 -5.63 -26.94
CA GLY A 196 -8.28 -7.01 -27.34
C GLY A 196 -8.42 -7.99 -26.16
N THR A 197 -7.70 -7.75 -25.05
CA THR A 197 -7.86 -8.57 -23.85
C THR A 197 -9.23 -8.37 -23.21
N LEU A 198 -9.71 -7.14 -23.14
CA LEU A 198 -11.03 -6.84 -22.58
C LEU A 198 -12.15 -7.36 -23.47
N GLU A 199 -12.04 -7.24 -24.80
CA GLU A 199 -12.99 -7.82 -25.75
C GLU A 199 -13.07 -9.35 -25.63
N SER A 200 -11.96 -10.03 -25.38
CA SER A 200 -11.95 -11.48 -25.18
C SER A 200 -12.63 -11.93 -23.87
N VAL A 201 -12.74 -11.03 -22.89
CA VAL A 201 -13.37 -11.31 -21.59
C VAL A 201 -14.86 -10.89 -21.59
N PHE A 202 -15.18 -9.82 -22.31
CA PHE A 202 -16.53 -9.26 -22.37
C PHE A 202 -17.07 -9.36 -23.82
N GLU A 203 -17.80 -10.42 -24.10
CA GLU A 203 -18.38 -10.72 -25.43
C GLU A 203 -19.52 -9.77 -25.84
N THR A 204 -19.68 -8.61 -25.18
CA THR A 204 -20.80 -7.70 -25.41
C THR A 204 -20.36 -6.49 -26.24
N ASP A 205 -20.99 -6.29 -27.39
CA ASP A 205 -20.78 -5.12 -28.21
C ASP A 205 -21.03 -3.81 -27.45
N GLY A 206 -20.04 -2.90 -27.45
CA GLY A 206 -20.11 -1.62 -26.75
C GLY A 206 -19.67 -1.63 -25.27
N ALA A 207 -19.29 -2.77 -24.70
CA ALA A 207 -18.78 -2.84 -23.33
C ALA A 207 -17.46 -2.07 -23.16
N MET A 208 -16.63 -2.05 -24.18
CA MET A 208 -15.29 -1.47 -24.17
C MET A 208 -15.25 0.04 -23.81
N PRO A 209 -16.01 0.94 -24.48
CA PRO A 209 -16.02 2.35 -24.12
C PRO A 209 -16.53 2.59 -22.69
N VAL A 210 -17.51 1.81 -22.24
CA VAL A 210 -18.07 1.91 -20.88
C VAL A 210 -17.04 1.51 -19.85
N LEU A 211 -16.33 0.39 -20.05
CA LEU A 211 -15.28 -0.08 -19.13
C LEU A 211 -14.10 0.88 -19.04
N LEU A 212 -13.64 1.40 -20.18
CA LEU A 212 -12.57 2.40 -20.20
C LEU A 212 -13.00 3.68 -19.50
N THR A 213 -14.21 4.16 -19.75
CA THR A 213 -14.75 5.35 -19.08
C THR A 213 -14.85 5.12 -17.58
N ALA A 214 -15.37 3.95 -17.15
CA ALA A 214 -15.47 3.60 -15.74
C ALA A 214 -14.08 3.52 -15.06
N ALA A 215 -13.08 2.95 -15.75
CA ALA A 215 -11.71 2.88 -15.26
C ALA A 215 -11.10 4.28 -15.09
N VAL A 216 -11.27 5.17 -16.07
CA VAL A 216 -10.80 6.56 -15.97
C VAL A 216 -11.51 7.30 -14.83
N CYS A 217 -12.84 7.18 -14.72
CA CYS A 217 -13.61 7.77 -13.62
C CYS A 217 -13.14 7.26 -12.27
N LEU A 218 -12.84 5.97 -12.15
CA LEU A 218 -12.33 5.37 -10.92
C LEU A 218 -10.96 5.97 -10.54
N VAL A 219 -10.04 6.08 -11.49
CA VAL A 219 -8.73 6.68 -11.23
C VAL A 219 -8.86 8.18 -10.88
N CYS A 220 -9.74 8.91 -11.57
CA CYS A 220 -10.05 10.31 -11.25
C CYS A 220 -10.61 10.46 -9.83
N SER A 221 -11.47 9.54 -9.38
CA SER A 221 -12.07 9.58 -8.04
C SER A 221 -11.05 9.36 -6.91
N MET A 222 -9.88 8.79 -7.22
CA MET A 222 -8.78 8.65 -6.25
C MET A 222 -8.03 9.97 -5.99
N ASN A 223 -8.39 11.06 -6.67
CA ASN A 223 -7.85 12.40 -6.50
C ASN A 223 -8.80 13.27 -5.67
N ASP A 224 -8.87 13.01 -4.38
CA ASP A 224 -9.72 13.77 -3.46
C ASP A 224 -8.91 14.44 -2.35
N MET A 225 -8.19 15.50 -2.69
CA MET A 225 -7.36 16.24 -1.73
C MET A 225 -8.13 17.40 -1.07
N ALA A 226 -9.12 17.98 -1.76
CA ALA A 226 -9.82 19.17 -1.27
C ALA A 226 -10.76 18.85 -0.09
N VAL A 227 -11.50 17.74 -0.16
CA VAL A 227 -12.51 17.38 0.85
C VAL A 227 -11.89 17.09 2.22
N PRO A 228 -10.91 16.17 2.37
CA PRO A 228 -10.33 15.90 3.67
C PRO A 228 -9.49 17.06 4.21
N SER A 229 -9.07 18.01 3.35
CA SER A 229 -8.29 19.18 3.81
C SER A 229 -9.00 20.00 4.87
N VAL A 230 -10.34 20.03 4.86
CA VAL A 230 -11.15 20.73 5.86
C VAL A 230 -11.14 19.98 7.19
N SER A 231 -11.37 18.66 7.15
CA SER A 231 -11.40 17.80 8.34
C SER A 231 -10.01 17.69 8.99
N LEU A 232 -8.96 17.68 8.19
CA LEU A 232 -7.58 17.61 8.67
C LEU A 232 -7.10 18.89 9.37
N GLU A 233 -7.82 20.02 9.23
CA GLU A 233 -7.54 21.20 10.05
C GLU A 233 -7.85 20.94 11.52
N GLY A 234 -8.95 20.24 11.83
CA GLY A 234 -9.25 19.74 13.16
C GLY A 234 -9.00 20.78 14.26
N LYS A 235 -8.14 20.40 15.20
CA LYS A 235 -7.75 21.26 16.34
C LYS A 235 -7.02 22.55 15.93
N THR A 236 -6.53 22.69 14.71
CA THR A 236 -5.78 23.87 14.21
C THR A 236 -6.67 24.85 13.44
N LEU A 237 -7.97 24.60 13.32
CA LEU A 237 -8.90 25.45 12.60
C LEU A 237 -8.96 26.88 13.16
N TRP A 238 -8.74 27.05 14.47
CA TRP A 238 -8.70 28.37 15.11
C TRP A 238 -7.58 29.26 14.53
N ILE A 239 -6.46 28.67 14.10
CA ILE A 239 -5.35 29.43 13.47
C ILE A 239 -5.82 30.04 12.14
N SER A 240 -6.51 29.25 11.31
CA SER A 240 -7.05 29.74 10.04
C SER A 240 -8.09 30.84 10.25
N ARG A 241 -8.89 30.75 11.33
CA ARG A 241 -9.92 31.73 11.68
C ARG A 241 -9.36 33.00 12.34
N SER A 242 -8.18 32.93 12.96
CA SER A 242 -7.53 34.11 13.57
C SER A 242 -6.76 34.96 12.55
N LEU A 243 -6.52 34.45 11.35
CA LEU A 243 -5.86 35.18 10.30
C LEU A 243 -6.83 36.13 9.60
N PRO A 244 -6.39 37.36 9.22
CA PRO A 244 -7.20 38.31 8.46
C PRO A 244 -7.31 37.88 6.99
N VAL A 245 -7.89 36.69 6.75
CA VAL A 245 -8.07 36.10 5.43
C VAL A 245 -9.54 35.73 5.27
N ASP A 246 -10.12 36.13 4.16
CA ASP A 246 -11.48 35.77 3.80
C ASP A 246 -11.66 34.25 3.67
N ALA A 247 -12.77 33.72 4.14
CA ALA A 247 -13.11 32.31 4.10
C ALA A 247 -13.07 31.72 2.67
N TRP A 248 -13.50 32.53 1.70
CA TRP A 248 -13.48 32.15 0.28
C TRP A 248 -12.07 31.96 -0.25
N THR A 249 -11.14 32.82 0.15
CA THR A 249 -9.72 32.70 -0.20
C THR A 249 -9.11 31.44 0.41
N ALA A 250 -9.48 31.09 1.64
CA ALA A 250 -9.04 29.86 2.29
C ALA A 250 -9.55 28.60 1.55
N LEU A 251 -10.83 28.58 1.16
CA LEU A 251 -11.43 27.48 0.38
C LEU A 251 -10.81 27.35 -1.00
N ARG A 252 -10.63 28.48 -1.71
CA ARG A 252 -9.93 28.49 -3.01
C ARG A 252 -8.51 27.94 -2.91
N ALA A 253 -7.79 28.18 -1.83
CA ALA A 253 -6.46 27.64 -1.63
C ALA A 253 -6.48 26.11 -1.47
N LYS A 254 -7.49 25.56 -0.77
CA LYS A 254 -7.69 24.11 -0.63
C LYS A 254 -7.97 23.42 -1.98
N CYS A 255 -8.92 23.97 -2.74
CA CYS A 255 -9.19 23.51 -4.11
C CYS A 255 -7.99 23.73 -5.03
N GLY A 256 -7.22 24.79 -4.81
CA GLY A 256 -6.03 25.12 -5.58
C GLY A 256 -4.93 24.07 -5.51
N VAL A 257 -4.74 23.40 -4.37
CA VAL A 257 -3.80 22.27 -4.26
C VAL A 257 -4.23 21.12 -5.15
N GLN A 258 -5.51 20.77 -5.12
CA GLN A 258 -6.05 19.70 -5.97
C GLN A 258 -5.86 20.06 -7.46
N LEU A 259 -6.29 21.23 -7.89
CA LEU A 259 -6.13 21.68 -9.28
C LEU A 259 -4.66 21.69 -9.72
N LEU A 260 -3.75 22.15 -8.87
CA LEU A 260 -2.32 22.24 -9.18
C LEU A 260 -1.67 20.87 -9.38
N LEU A 261 -2.15 19.85 -8.66
CA LEU A 261 -1.61 18.50 -8.73
C LEU A 261 -2.32 17.65 -9.79
N THR A 262 -3.60 17.89 -10.06
CA THR A 262 -4.36 17.08 -11.04
C THR A 262 -4.36 17.65 -12.46
N ALA A 263 -4.21 18.97 -12.64
CA ALA A 263 -4.25 19.60 -13.96
C ALA A 263 -3.13 19.19 -14.92
N PRO A 264 -1.92 18.81 -14.46
CA PRO A 264 -0.85 18.32 -15.35
C PRO A 264 -1.03 16.88 -15.82
N GLY A 265 -1.87 16.05 -15.17
CA GLY A 265 -2.12 14.63 -15.50
C GLY A 265 -3.30 14.45 -16.39
#